data_250f2c20274022d70019aaff6320da52
#
_entry.id   250f2c20274022d70019aaff6320da52
#
_cell.length_a   1.000
_cell.length_b   1.000
_cell.length_c   1.000
_cell.angle_alpha   90.00
_cell.angle_beta   90.00
_cell.angle_gamma   90.00
#
_symmetry.space_group_name_H-M   'P 1'
#
loop_
_entity.id
_entity.type
_entity.pdbx_description
1 polymer ?
#
loop_
_entity_poly.entity_id
_entity_poly.type
_entity_poly.pdbx_seq_one_letter_code
_entity_poly.pdbx_strand_id
1 'polypeptide(L)'
;FINIHRDPYKTVRSTIHMFRTEMDSLRLTEEPDNIDELIENTVIDIFERMYRELFELEGFFPKNRYVDIAYTDFCRAPVDTLRDIYRRLELSGFEAAAPRFQAYVDSQRGYQKNKFDISPRLVRKINAKLGFYMEHYGYEMREVEEE
;
A
#
# COMPACT_ATOMS: atom_id res chain seq x y z
N PHE A 1 0.50 11.32 -11.67
CA PHE A 1 0.52 10.09 -10.84
C PHE A 1 0.54 10.45 -9.36
N ILE A 2 -0.17 9.67 -8.54
CA ILE A 2 -0.13 9.78 -7.08
C ILE A 2 0.23 8.39 -6.56
N ASN A 3 1.40 8.24 -5.96
CA ASN A 3 1.78 7.05 -5.25
C ASN A 3 1.44 7.21 -3.77
N ILE A 4 0.80 6.20 -3.17
CA ILE A 4 0.51 6.19 -1.74
C ILE A 4 1.23 4.98 -1.14
N HIS A 5 2.35 5.24 -0.48
CA HIS A 5 3.14 4.19 0.16
C HIS A 5 2.70 3.94 1.61
N ARG A 6 2.89 2.73 2.09
CA ARG A 6 2.49 2.29 3.43
C ARG A 6 3.43 1.19 3.93
N ASP A 7 3.44 0.98 5.27
CA ASP A 7 4.09 -0.15 5.94
C ASP A 7 3.86 -1.45 5.12
N PRO A 8 4.92 -2.07 4.58
CA PRO A 8 4.81 -3.21 3.66
C PRO A 8 4.22 -4.45 4.33
N TYR A 9 4.45 -4.65 5.63
CA TYR A 9 3.86 -5.78 6.36
C TYR A 9 2.33 -5.71 6.39
N LYS A 10 1.79 -4.50 6.61
CA LYS A 10 0.34 -4.29 6.62
C LYS A 10 -0.25 -4.42 5.22
N THR A 11 0.45 -3.86 4.22
CA THR A 11 -0.05 -3.84 2.85
C THR A 11 -0.01 -5.23 2.24
N VAL A 12 1.13 -5.92 2.29
CA VAL A 12 1.28 -7.28 1.78
C VAL A 12 0.28 -8.23 2.45
N ARG A 13 0.19 -8.21 3.79
CA ARG A 13 -0.74 -9.09 4.53
C ARG A 13 -2.20 -8.83 4.16
N SER A 14 -2.59 -7.57 4.00
CA SER A 14 -3.94 -7.20 3.57
C SER A 14 -4.23 -7.63 2.13
N THR A 15 -3.25 -7.50 1.24
CA THR A 15 -3.36 -7.92 -0.16
C THR A 15 -3.47 -9.44 -0.28
N ILE A 16 -2.68 -10.22 0.48
CA ILE A 16 -2.81 -11.67 0.56
C ILE A 16 -4.23 -12.08 0.97
N HIS A 17 -4.78 -11.42 2.00
CA HIS A 17 -6.15 -11.69 2.46
C HIS A 17 -7.19 -11.38 1.36
N MET A 18 -7.03 -10.26 0.66
CA MET A 18 -7.90 -9.89 -0.46
C MET A 18 -7.86 -10.95 -1.57
N PHE A 19 -6.65 -11.33 -2.02
CA PHE A 19 -6.50 -12.37 -3.05
C PHE A 19 -7.12 -13.70 -2.61
N ARG A 20 -6.90 -14.12 -1.36
CA ARG A 20 -7.50 -15.34 -0.83
C ARG A 20 -9.02 -15.30 -0.91
N THR A 21 -9.63 -14.22 -0.44
CA THR A 21 -11.08 -14.03 -0.46
C THR A 21 -11.66 -14.03 -1.88
N GLU A 22 -10.98 -13.36 -2.81
CA GLU A 22 -11.39 -13.31 -4.21
C GLU A 22 -11.29 -14.70 -4.87
N MET A 23 -10.19 -15.41 -4.67
CA MET A 23 -10.00 -16.75 -5.22
C MET A 23 -11.04 -17.72 -4.69
N ASP A 24 -11.38 -17.67 -3.40
CA ASP A 24 -12.44 -18.49 -2.81
C ASP A 24 -13.81 -18.21 -3.45
N SER A 25 -14.07 -16.95 -3.81
CA SER A 25 -15.33 -16.52 -4.41
C SER A 25 -15.46 -16.87 -5.90
N LEU A 26 -14.32 -16.93 -6.62
CA LEU A 26 -14.28 -17.11 -8.08
C LEU A 26 -13.86 -18.53 -8.50
N ARG A 27 -13.53 -19.38 -7.56
CA ARG A 27 -12.99 -20.71 -7.82
C ARG A 27 -13.98 -21.61 -8.54
N LEU A 28 -13.55 -22.20 -9.66
CA LEU A 28 -14.29 -23.16 -10.48
C LEU A 28 -13.73 -24.58 -10.42
N THR A 29 -12.59 -24.78 -9.76
CA THR A 29 -11.88 -26.06 -9.65
C THR A 29 -11.46 -26.33 -8.22
N GLU A 30 -10.96 -27.53 -7.94
CA GLU A 30 -10.36 -27.87 -6.64
C GLU A 30 -9.14 -26.97 -6.38
N GLU A 31 -8.91 -26.70 -5.10
CA GLU A 31 -7.84 -25.86 -4.63
C GLU A 31 -6.53 -26.65 -4.58
N PRO A 32 -5.43 -26.10 -5.10
CA PRO A 32 -4.12 -26.70 -4.92
C PRO A 32 -3.69 -26.68 -3.44
N ASP A 33 -3.02 -27.73 -2.97
CA ASP A 33 -2.56 -27.85 -1.58
C ASP A 33 -1.63 -26.69 -1.14
N ASN A 34 -0.91 -26.07 -2.07
CA ASN A 34 0.03 -24.99 -1.81
C ASN A 34 -0.51 -23.59 -2.14
N ILE A 35 -1.82 -23.41 -2.25
CA ILE A 35 -2.43 -22.14 -2.69
C ILE A 35 -2.00 -20.94 -1.85
N ASP A 36 -1.93 -21.08 -0.53
CA ASP A 36 -1.55 -19.99 0.36
C ASP A 36 -0.11 -19.53 0.10
N GLU A 37 0.81 -20.47 -0.12
CA GLU A 37 2.19 -20.14 -0.48
C GLU A 37 2.29 -19.49 -1.85
N LEU A 38 1.51 -19.94 -2.81
CA LEU A 38 1.44 -19.36 -4.16
C LEU A 38 0.96 -17.91 -4.09
N ILE A 39 -0.11 -17.63 -3.33
CA ILE A 39 -0.63 -16.28 -3.15
C ILE A 39 0.42 -15.39 -2.47
N GLU A 40 1.03 -15.85 -1.37
CA GLU A 40 2.08 -15.09 -0.67
C GLU A 40 3.22 -14.70 -1.62
N ASN A 41 3.77 -15.67 -2.35
CA ASN A 41 4.88 -15.44 -3.27
C ASN A 41 4.46 -14.49 -4.39
N THR A 42 3.30 -14.71 -5.00
CA THR A 42 2.77 -13.87 -6.09
C THR A 42 2.59 -12.41 -5.64
N VAL A 43 1.99 -12.20 -4.48
CA VAL A 43 1.78 -10.84 -3.95
C VAL A 43 3.12 -10.14 -3.70
N ILE A 44 4.07 -10.81 -3.05
CA ILE A 44 5.38 -10.23 -2.75
C ILE A 44 6.16 -9.92 -4.04
N ASP A 45 6.16 -10.83 -5.02
CA ASP A 45 6.87 -10.64 -6.29
C ASP A 45 6.24 -9.50 -7.12
N ILE A 46 4.92 -9.34 -7.09
CA ILE A 46 4.24 -8.19 -7.72
C ILE A 46 4.69 -6.87 -7.06
N PHE A 47 4.71 -6.82 -5.72
CA PHE A 47 5.16 -5.63 -5.00
C PHE A 47 6.63 -5.31 -5.28
N GLU A 48 7.51 -6.32 -5.22
CA GLU A 48 8.93 -6.14 -5.53
C GLU A 48 9.12 -5.52 -6.92
N ARG A 49 8.54 -6.16 -7.95
CA ARG A 49 8.68 -5.70 -9.33
C ARG A 49 8.10 -4.29 -9.52
N MET A 50 6.88 -4.05 -9.02
CA MET A 50 6.20 -2.76 -9.18
C MET A 50 7.01 -1.61 -8.58
N TYR A 51 7.57 -1.78 -7.37
CA TYR A 51 8.32 -0.71 -6.73
C TYR A 51 9.73 -0.56 -7.27
N ARG A 52 10.39 -1.63 -7.74
CA ARG A 52 11.67 -1.50 -8.45
C ARG A 52 11.50 -0.68 -9.73
N GLU A 53 10.50 -1.01 -10.53
CA GLU A 53 10.17 -0.24 -11.74
C GLU A 53 9.78 1.21 -11.43
N LEU A 54 8.98 1.45 -10.38
CA LEU A 54 8.60 2.79 -9.97
C LEU A 54 9.82 3.64 -9.58
N PHE A 55 10.74 3.10 -8.77
CA PHE A 55 11.93 3.83 -8.31
C PHE A 55 12.89 4.14 -9.45
N GLU A 56 13.00 3.26 -10.44
CA GLU A 56 13.77 3.53 -11.66
C GLU A 56 13.16 4.68 -12.47
N LEU A 57 11.83 4.84 -12.43
CA LEU A 57 11.11 5.84 -13.20
C LEU A 57 10.91 7.18 -12.48
N GLU A 58 11.11 7.26 -11.15
CA GLU A 58 10.86 8.49 -10.38
C GLU A 58 11.57 9.72 -10.94
N GLY A 59 12.83 9.57 -11.37
CA GLY A 59 13.62 10.64 -11.96
C GLY A 59 13.13 11.15 -13.33
N PHE A 60 12.26 10.40 -14.01
CA PHE A 60 11.72 10.76 -15.31
C PHE A 60 10.39 11.54 -15.24
N PHE A 61 9.73 11.55 -14.08
CA PHE A 61 8.49 12.30 -13.93
C PHE A 61 8.76 13.81 -13.81
N PRO A 62 8.06 14.66 -14.59
CA PRO A 62 8.05 16.09 -14.31
C PRO A 62 7.54 16.37 -12.89
N LYS A 63 8.11 17.36 -12.20
CA LYS A 63 7.80 17.65 -10.78
C LYS A 63 6.31 17.86 -10.49
N ASN A 64 5.55 18.35 -11.48
CA ASN A 64 4.10 18.56 -11.36
C ASN A 64 3.26 17.39 -11.92
N ARG A 65 3.84 16.21 -12.14
CA ARG A 65 3.14 15.02 -12.65
C ARG A 65 3.22 13.81 -11.74
N TYR A 66 3.99 13.91 -10.67
CA TYR A 66 4.16 12.84 -9.71
C TYR A 66 4.15 13.37 -8.27
N VAL A 67 3.44 12.69 -7.39
CA VAL A 67 3.41 12.97 -5.96
C VAL A 67 3.47 11.67 -5.20
N ASP A 68 4.38 11.61 -4.24
CA ASP A 68 4.53 10.50 -3.31
C ASP A 68 4.02 10.89 -1.92
N ILE A 69 3.21 10.04 -1.29
CA ILE A 69 2.50 10.33 -0.05
C ILE A 69 2.52 9.12 0.88
N ALA A 70 2.89 9.35 2.14
CA ALA A 70 2.71 8.34 3.16
C ALA A 70 1.22 8.17 3.52
N TYR A 71 0.73 6.94 3.49
CA TYR A 71 -0.65 6.63 3.92
C TYR A 71 -0.98 7.12 5.33
N THR A 72 0.01 7.12 6.23
CA THR A 72 -0.13 7.63 7.60
C THR A 72 -0.42 9.11 7.62
N ASP A 73 0.24 9.90 6.76
CA ASP A 73 0.03 11.34 6.66
C ASP A 73 -1.33 11.66 6.03
N PHE A 74 -1.69 10.91 5.00
CA PHE A 74 -3.05 11.01 4.43
C PHE A 74 -4.13 10.72 5.47
N CYS A 75 -3.98 9.68 6.30
CA CYS A 75 -4.96 9.35 7.34
C CYS A 75 -5.02 10.40 8.47
N ARG A 76 -3.89 11.08 8.76
CA ARG A 76 -3.84 12.10 9.82
C ARG A 76 -4.54 13.39 9.43
N ALA A 77 -4.37 13.85 8.19
CA ALA A 77 -4.88 15.10 7.68
C ALA A 77 -5.35 14.95 6.21
N PRO A 78 -6.45 14.21 5.95
CA PRO A 78 -6.81 13.83 4.59
C PRO A 78 -7.12 15.03 3.68
N VAL A 79 -7.86 16.02 4.16
CA VAL A 79 -8.22 17.19 3.35
C VAL A 79 -7.01 18.08 3.06
N ASP A 80 -6.12 18.26 4.04
CA ASP A 80 -4.91 19.06 3.85
C ASP A 80 -3.92 18.34 2.93
N THR A 81 -3.82 17.02 3.02
CA THR A 81 -3.02 16.22 2.08
C THR A 81 -3.57 16.33 0.66
N LEU A 82 -4.89 16.27 0.48
CA LEU A 82 -5.50 16.48 -0.83
C LEU A 82 -5.22 17.90 -1.37
N ARG A 83 -5.28 18.94 -0.51
CA ARG A 83 -4.91 20.30 -0.91
C ARG A 83 -3.46 20.38 -1.41
N ASP A 84 -2.54 19.73 -0.70
CA ASP A 84 -1.12 19.67 -1.12
C ASP A 84 -0.95 18.93 -2.44
N ILE A 85 -1.66 17.83 -2.67
CA ILE A 85 -1.68 17.09 -3.95
C ILE A 85 -2.13 18.02 -5.08
N TYR A 86 -3.27 18.71 -4.91
CA TYR A 86 -3.79 19.63 -5.92
C TYR A 86 -2.78 20.72 -6.25
N ARG A 87 -2.14 21.30 -5.23
CA ARG A 87 -1.10 22.32 -5.39
C ARG A 87 0.12 21.79 -6.14
N ARG A 88 0.66 20.62 -5.74
CA ARG A 88 1.87 20.02 -6.32
C ARG A 88 1.67 19.56 -7.75
N LEU A 89 0.49 19.06 -8.08
CA LEU A 89 0.13 18.61 -9.42
C LEU A 89 -0.50 19.72 -10.28
N GLU A 90 -0.56 20.97 -9.78
CA GLU A 90 -1.16 22.12 -10.45
C GLU A 90 -2.60 21.85 -10.92
N LEU A 91 -3.39 21.14 -10.08
CA LEU A 91 -4.78 20.85 -10.36
C LEU A 91 -5.67 22.02 -9.90
N SER A 92 -6.63 22.36 -10.73
CA SER A 92 -7.64 23.39 -10.40
C SER A 92 -8.83 22.79 -9.64
N GLY A 93 -9.63 23.68 -9.00
CA GLY A 93 -10.95 23.30 -8.46
C GLY A 93 -10.93 22.72 -7.07
N PHE A 94 -9.82 22.74 -6.32
CA PHE A 94 -9.76 22.23 -4.95
C PHE A 94 -10.80 22.87 -4.04
N GLU A 95 -10.94 24.19 -4.03
CA GLU A 95 -11.85 24.90 -3.11
C GLU A 95 -13.32 24.52 -3.37
N ALA A 96 -13.70 24.24 -4.61
CA ALA A 96 -15.03 23.73 -4.94
C ALA A 96 -15.25 22.28 -4.50
N ALA A 97 -14.19 21.46 -4.46
CA ALA A 97 -14.25 20.06 -4.06
C ALA A 97 -14.08 19.83 -2.55
N ALA A 98 -13.39 20.74 -1.85
CA ALA A 98 -13.03 20.60 -0.44
C ALA A 98 -14.21 20.30 0.50
N PRO A 99 -15.40 20.91 0.37
CA PRO A 99 -16.56 20.56 1.21
C PRO A 99 -17.00 19.10 1.04
N ARG A 100 -16.90 18.55 -0.18
CA ARG A 100 -17.23 17.13 -0.45
C ARG A 100 -16.18 16.19 0.14
N PHE A 101 -14.91 16.55 0.06
CA PHE A 101 -13.85 15.79 0.72
C PHE A 101 -14.05 15.76 2.23
N GLN A 102 -14.37 16.91 2.84
CA GLN A 102 -14.62 16.98 4.28
C GLN A 102 -15.82 16.12 4.67
N ALA A 103 -16.94 16.22 3.94
CA ALA A 103 -18.14 15.42 4.22
C ALA A 103 -17.85 13.91 4.13
N TYR A 104 -17.04 13.47 3.14
CA TYR A 104 -16.63 12.08 3.03
C TYR A 104 -15.76 11.65 4.22
N VAL A 105 -14.76 12.44 4.59
CA VAL A 105 -13.90 12.17 5.76
C VAL A 105 -14.74 12.04 7.03
N ASP A 106 -15.70 12.94 7.23
CA ASP A 106 -16.58 12.91 8.38
C ASP A 106 -17.45 11.65 8.42
N SER A 107 -17.90 11.16 7.27
CA SER A 107 -18.66 9.91 7.16
C SER A 107 -17.84 8.66 7.52
N GLN A 108 -16.51 8.73 7.44
CA GLN A 108 -15.59 7.61 7.72
C GLN A 108 -15.10 7.55 9.18
N ARG A 109 -15.54 8.46 10.07
CA ARG A 109 -15.05 8.53 11.47
C ARG A 109 -15.22 7.25 12.28
N GLY A 110 -16.15 6.38 11.91
CA GLY A 110 -16.38 5.08 12.57
C GLY A 110 -15.68 3.88 11.93
N TYR A 111 -14.94 4.09 10.84
CA TYR A 111 -14.31 2.99 10.13
C TYR A 111 -13.16 2.35 10.93
N GLN A 112 -13.28 1.06 11.17
CA GLN A 112 -12.23 0.26 11.80
C GLN A 112 -11.43 -0.50 10.75
N LYS A 113 -10.12 -0.29 10.75
CA LYS A 113 -9.20 -1.02 9.86
C LYS A 113 -9.08 -2.48 10.31
N ASN A 114 -9.05 -3.37 9.35
CA ASN A 114 -8.74 -4.77 9.63
C ASN A 114 -7.37 -4.90 10.30
N LYS A 115 -7.30 -5.79 11.30
CA LYS A 115 -6.06 -6.19 11.95
C LYS A 115 -5.76 -7.63 11.53
N PHE A 116 -4.55 -7.86 11.08
CA PHE A 116 -4.10 -9.18 10.67
C PHE A 116 -2.82 -9.53 11.42
N ASP A 117 -2.76 -10.74 11.93
CA ASP A 117 -1.51 -11.29 12.41
C ASP A 117 -0.62 -11.65 11.21
N ILE A 118 0.68 -11.54 11.43
CA ILE A 118 1.69 -11.85 10.41
C ILE A 118 2.65 -12.89 10.99
N SER A 119 2.84 -13.99 10.27
CA SER A 119 3.74 -15.05 10.70
C SER A 119 5.21 -14.65 10.59
N PRO A 120 6.11 -15.20 11.44
CA PRO A 120 7.55 -15.00 11.32
C PRO A 120 8.09 -15.35 9.93
N ARG A 121 7.57 -16.43 9.31
CA ARG A 121 7.92 -16.82 7.94
C ARG A 121 7.61 -15.72 6.93
N LEU A 122 6.41 -15.11 7.01
CA LEU A 122 6.01 -14.05 6.08
C LEU A 122 6.84 -12.77 6.33
N VAL A 123 7.15 -12.45 7.58
CA VAL A 123 8.05 -11.32 7.90
C VAL A 123 9.41 -11.52 7.24
N ARG A 124 10.03 -12.72 7.35
CA ARG A 124 11.31 -13.02 6.69
C ARG A 124 11.24 -12.84 5.17
N LYS A 125 10.17 -13.33 4.52
CA LYS A 125 9.97 -13.15 3.07
C LYS A 125 9.88 -11.67 2.68
N ILE A 126 9.11 -10.89 3.42
CA ILE A 126 8.95 -9.45 3.19
C ILE A 126 10.28 -8.72 3.38
N ASN A 127 11.03 -9.01 4.45
CA ASN A 127 12.35 -8.41 4.69
C ASN A 127 13.31 -8.68 3.53
N ALA A 128 13.37 -9.94 3.07
CA ALA A 128 14.27 -10.36 2.01
C ALA A 128 13.95 -9.70 0.65
N LYS A 129 12.68 -9.52 0.34
CA LYS A 129 12.22 -9.06 -0.97
C LYS A 129 11.98 -7.55 -1.02
N LEU A 130 11.50 -6.94 0.08
CA LEU A 130 11.07 -5.54 0.13
C LEU A 130 11.98 -4.67 1.01
N GLY A 131 13.17 -5.13 1.38
CA GLY A 131 14.14 -4.35 2.14
C GLY A 131 14.49 -3.01 1.47
N PHE A 132 14.69 -3.00 0.15
CA PHE A 132 14.94 -1.79 -0.64
C PHE A 132 13.79 -0.77 -0.54
N TYR A 133 12.54 -1.24 -0.49
CA TYR A 133 11.36 -0.40 -0.30
C TYR A 133 11.34 0.24 1.10
N MET A 134 11.68 -0.57 2.11
CA MET A 134 11.74 -0.07 3.49
C MET A 134 12.83 0.99 3.65
N GLU A 135 14.01 0.75 3.08
CA GLU A 135 15.11 1.71 3.06
C GLU A 135 14.71 3.02 2.39
N HIS A 136 14.08 2.92 1.20
CA HIS A 136 13.66 4.10 0.42
C HIS A 136 12.66 5.00 1.18
N TYR A 137 11.67 4.39 1.86
CA TYR A 137 10.62 5.13 2.57
C TYR A 137 10.87 5.30 4.08
N GLY A 138 11.95 4.78 4.62
CA GLY A 138 12.28 4.85 6.03
C GLY A 138 11.38 3.98 6.92
N TYR A 139 10.90 2.85 6.41
CA TYR A 139 10.18 1.86 7.23
C TYR A 139 11.16 0.94 7.96
N GLU A 140 10.91 0.70 9.24
CA GLU A 140 11.71 -0.22 10.04
C GLU A 140 11.46 -1.68 9.65
N MET A 141 12.53 -2.46 9.52
CA MET A 141 12.44 -3.91 9.38
C MET A 141 12.08 -4.53 10.73
N ARG A 142 11.16 -5.49 10.70
CA ARG A 142 10.82 -6.27 11.89
C ARG A 142 11.87 -7.33 12.13
N GLU A 143 12.36 -7.40 13.35
CA GLU A 143 13.18 -8.51 13.80
C GLU A 143 12.33 -9.78 13.95
N VAL A 144 12.91 -10.91 13.60
CA VAL A 144 12.30 -12.24 13.76
C VAL A 144 13.29 -13.08 14.53
N GLU A 145 12.94 -13.48 15.73
CA GLU A 145 13.76 -14.41 16.51
C GLU A 145 13.95 -15.71 15.70
N GLU A 146 15.18 -16.19 15.67
CA GLU A 146 15.50 -17.51 15.11
C GLU A 146 14.94 -18.57 16.08
N GLU A 147 14.08 -19.46 15.58
CA GLU A 147 13.65 -20.65 16.30
C GLU A 147 14.73 -21.70 16.31
#